data_1e645c479c1d9e06c69e04f1c844af9c
#
_entry.id   1e645c479c1d9e06c69e04f1c844af9c
#
_cell.length_a   1.000
_cell.length_b   1.000
_cell.length_c   1.000
_cell.angle_alpha   90.00
_cell.angle_beta   90.00
_cell.angle_gamma   90.00
#
_symmetry.space_group_name_H-M   'P 1'
#
loop_
_entity.id
_entity.type
_entity.pdbx_description
1 polymer ?
#
loop_
_entity_poly.entity_id
_entity_poly.type
_entity_poly.pdbx_seq_one_letter_code
_entity_poly.pdbx_strand_id
1 'polypeptide(L)'
;IAFDQFMKMTFYGQFVAGEDHMTIRPLIQKNQAFGVGSVLDYSVEEDISQEEAEQKEMDSCVSTAEKESIGEDHRERKYTAHKQFGDRRGGVTGARTYFYADEAKCDQHMETFIKCIKASGGSSMDGFSAIKMTALGRPQFLLQFSEVLVKWRRFFSFLASQQGKDGMEALEQRLELKQLQDFLIKLGAKGDFYGWFSGSKKESSGTIDMLDWNSLIDDRTNISDLLVVPNLELGELVPLLETFTVEEERQMKRMLQRMDVLVKHAIENGVRLMVDAEQTYFQPAISRLTLEMQRIYNREKPVIFNTYQCYLKEAYDNVTMDVELSRREGWSFAAKLVRGAYMYQERERANEIGYEDPINPDYESTNIMYHRCLDYVLDEIALNRNANVMVASHNEDTVKHTLRRMNGLGLLPTENKVYFGQLLGMCDQISFPLGQAGFPVYKYVPYGPVNEVMPYLSRRAQENRGFMKGAQKERELLWQELKRRLASGELLYRPAY
;
A
#
# COMPACT_ATOMS: atom_id res chain seq x y z
N ILE A 1 -7.95 15.13 -31.25
CA ILE A 1 -6.59 15.55 -31.70
C ILE A 1 -6.20 16.92 -31.10
N ALA A 2 -6.98 17.99 -31.29
CA ALA A 2 -6.64 19.32 -30.76
C ALA A 2 -6.65 19.34 -29.20
N PHE A 3 -7.62 18.70 -28.57
CA PHE A 3 -7.70 18.55 -27.13
C PHE A 3 -6.50 17.77 -26.58
N ASP A 4 -6.15 16.64 -27.18
CA ASP A 4 -5.03 15.80 -26.73
C ASP A 4 -3.70 16.55 -26.82
N GLN A 5 -3.48 17.28 -27.92
CA GLN A 5 -2.31 18.14 -28.10
C GLN A 5 -2.23 19.23 -27.03
N PHE A 6 -3.35 19.90 -26.75
CA PHE A 6 -3.42 20.90 -25.69
C PHE A 6 -3.11 20.31 -24.31
N MET A 7 -3.69 19.16 -24.00
CA MET A 7 -3.45 18.47 -22.73
C MET A 7 -1.98 18.06 -22.60
N LYS A 8 -1.37 17.51 -23.67
CA LYS A 8 0.05 17.12 -23.66
C LYS A 8 0.98 18.31 -23.48
N MET A 9 0.62 19.47 -24.01
CA MET A 9 1.41 20.70 -23.86
C MET A 9 1.22 21.39 -22.51
N THR A 10 0.20 21.00 -21.72
CA THR A 10 -0.17 21.65 -20.47
C THR A 10 -0.21 20.65 -19.32
N PHE A 11 -1.39 20.28 -18.89
CA PHE A 11 -1.66 19.54 -17.67
C PHE A 11 -1.11 18.11 -17.69
N TYR A 12 -1.34 17.41 -18.81
CA TYR A 12 -0.80 16.06 -18.98
C TYR A 12 0.74 16.08 -18.96
N GLY A 13 1.36 16.98 -19.75
CA GLY A 13 2.81 17.10 -19.81
C GLY A 13 3.50 17.47 -18.50
N GLN A 14 2.75 18.09 -17.58
CA GLN A 14 3.26 18.44 -16.26
C GLN A 14 3.32 17.23 -15.30
N PHE A 15 2.32 16.35 -15.31
CA PHE A 15 2.12 15.31 -14.30
C PHE A 15 2.24 13.88 -14.80
N VAL A 16 2.25 13.66 -16.11
CA VAL A 16 2.31 12.34 -16.75
C VAL A 16 3.50 12.29 -17.69
N ALA A 17 4.26 11.22 -17.63
CA ALA A 17 5.53 11.11 -18.36
C ALA A 17 5.38 10.82 -19.87
N GLY A 18 4.30 10.14 -20.25
CA GLY A 18 4.03 9.71 -21.60
C GLY A 18 2.91 8.69 -21.68
N GLU A 19 2.59 8.23 -22.87
CA GLU A 19 1.47 7.33 -23.10
C GLU A 19 1.82 5.85 -22.88
N ASP A 20 3.08 5.48 -23.06
CA ASP A 20 3.56 4.11 -22.93
C ASP A 20 5.00 4.05 -22.37
N HIS A 21 5.46 2.83 -22.11
CA HIS A 21 6.79 2.57 -21.55
C HIS A 21 7.97 2.98 -22.46
N MET A 22 7.73 3.25 -23.73
CA MET A 22 8.76 3.73 -24.66
C MET A 22 8.86 5.25 -24.65
N THR A 23 7.72 5.94 -24.66
CA THR A 23 7.66 7.40 -24.71
C THR A 23 8.14 8.07 -23.42
N ILE A 24 8.15 7.36 -22.29
CA ILE A 24 8.64 7.87 -21.00
C ILE A 24 10.16 7.84 -20.85
N ARG A 25 10.88 7.10 -21.69
CA ARG A 25 12.33 6.92 -21.58
C ARG A 25 13.14 8.22 -21.57
N PRO A 26 12.88 9.22 -22.44
CA PRO A 26 13.62 10.46 -22.40
C PRO A 26 13.51 11.21 -21.06
N LEU A 27 12.31 11.21 -20.45
CA LEU A 27 12.10 11.83 -19.15
C LEU A 27 12.85 11.10 -18.04
N ILE A 28 12.81 9.77 -18.05
CA ILE A 28 13.54 8.94 -17.09
C ILE A 28 15.04 9.22 -17.17
N GLN A 29 15.60 9.24 -18.38
CA GLN A 29 17.02 9.52 -18.62
C GLN A 29 17.41 10.92 -18.15
N LYS A 30 16.55 11.91 -18.43
CA LYS A 30 16.76 13.28 -17.97
C LYS A 30 16.79 13.37 -16.45
N ASN A 31 15.84 12.73 -15.76
CA ASN A 31 15.82 12.70 -14.30
C ASN A 31 17.04 12.00 -13.72
N GLN A 32 17.47 10.89 -14.32
CA GLN A 32 18.67 10.17 -13.90
C GLN A 32 19.93 11.03 -14.00
N ALA A 33 20.05 11.86 -15.03
CA ALA A 33 21.18 12.77 -15.19
C ALA A 33 21.32 13.76 -14.02
N PHE A 34 20.23 14.06 -13.33
CA PHE A 34 20.22 14.89 -12.12
C PHE A 34 20.21 14.08 -10.80
N GLY A 35 20.45 12.77 -10.87
CA GLY A 35 20.46 11.90 -9.71
C GLY A 35 19.08 11.53 -9.18
N VAL A 36 18.01 11.71 -9.98
CA VAL A 36 16.63 11.40 -9.61
C VAL A 36 16.17 10.12 -10.33
N GLY A 37 15.85 9.09 -9.56
CA GLY A 37 15.31 7.83 -10.06
C GLY A 37 13.81 7.91 -10.34
N SER A 38 13.24 6.80 -10.79
CA SER A 38 11.83 6.71 -11.15
C SER A 38 11.17 5.49 -10.52
N VAL A 39 9.99 5.69 -9.92
CA VAL A 39 9.05 4.64 -9.57
C VAL A 39 7.98 4.65 -10.66
N LEU A 40 7.95 3.63 -11.51
CA LEU A 40 7.01 3.60 -12.62
C LEU A 40 5.64 3.10 -12.19
N ASP A 41 4.61 3.77 -12.65
CA ASP A 41 3.22 3.42 -12.42
C ASP A 41 2.37 3.62 -13.67
N TYR A 42 1.78 2.54 -14.18
CA TYR A 42 0.81 2.63 -15.25
C TYR A 42 -0.52 3.13 -14.68
N SER A 43 -0.82 4.40 -14.88
CA SER A 43 -1.90 5.14 -14.21
C SER A 43 -3.19 5.21 -15.01
N VAL A 44 -3.52 4.15 -15.73
CA VAL A 44 -4.81 4.02 -16.43
C VAL A 44 -5.91 3.72 -15.42
N GLU A 45 -7.00 4.46 -15.51
CA GLU A 45 -8.17 4.34 -14.64
C GLU A 45 -9.45 4.36 -15.50
N GLU A 46 -10.45 3.60 -15.06
CA GLU A 46 -11.76 3.65 -15.70
C GLU A 46 -12.49 4.94 -15.31
N ASP A 47 -12.97 5.68 -16.30
CA ASP A 47 -13.87 6.80 -16.08
C ASP A 47 -15.32 6.33 -16.18
N ILE A 48 -15.88 6.01 -15.03
CA ILE A 48 -17.25 5.49 -14.89
C ILE A 48 -18.10 6.43 -14.04
N SER A 49 -19.42 6.37 -14.20
CA SER A 49 -20.34 7.12 -13.36
C SER A 49 -20.33 6.63 -11.92
N GLN A 50 -20.84 7.45 -11.00
CA GLN A 50 -20.96 7.05 -9.59
C GLN A 50 -21.86 5.82 -9.43
N GLU A 51 -23.00 5.78 -10.12
CA GLU A 51 -23.94 4.66 -10.09
C GLU A 51 -23.30 3.36 -10.57
N GLU A 52 -22.50 3.45 -11.63
CA GLU A 52 -21.76 2.32 -12.18
C GLU A 52 -20.65 1.83 -11.22
N ALA A 53 -19.97 2.75 -10.55
CA ALA A 53 -18.98 2.43 -9.53
C ALA A 53 -19.61 1.74 -8.31
N GLU A 54 -20.74 2.26 -7.82
CA GLU A 54 -21.52 1.66 -6.73
C GLU A 54 -21.98 0.25 -7.07
N GLN A 55 -22.50 0.04 -8.30
CA GLN A 55 -22.94 -1.26 -8.76
C GLN A 55 -21.78 -2.26 -8.90
N LYS A 56 -20.67 -1.84 -9.48
CA LYS A 56 -19.47 -2.68 -9.62
C LYS A 56 -18.90 -3.09 -8.26
N GLU A 57 -18.93 -2.18 -7.27
CA GLU A 57 -18.53 -2.52 -5.90
C GLU A 57 -19.42 -3.61 -5.33
N MET A 58 -20.73 -3.39 -5.36
CA MET A 58 -21.69 -4.33 -4.82
C MET A 58 -21.54 -5.72 -5.46
N ASP A 59 -21.41 -5.76 -6.78
CA ASP A 59 -21.34 -7.02 -7.52
C ASP A 59 -20.01 -7.76 -7.29
N SER A 60 -18.92 -7.04 -7.14
CA SER A 60 -17.57 -7.62 -7.02
C SER A 60 -17.16 -7.99 -5.59
N CYS A 61 -17.84 -7.43 -4.59
CA CYS A 61 -17.51 -7.63 -3.18
C CYS A 61 -18.48 -8.58 -2.46
N VAL A 62 -19.62 -8.93 -3.06
CA VAL A 62 -20.64 -9.81 -2.48
C VAL A 62 -20.41 -11.25 -2.93
N SER A 63 -20.37 -12.20 -1.98
CA SER A 63 -20.35 -13.61 -2.30
C SER A 63 -21.77 -14.15 -2.56
N THR A 64 -21.86 -15.31 -3.23
CA THR A 64 -23.13 -16.01 -3.40
C THR A 64 -23.74 -16.38 -2.04
N ALA A 65 -22.92 -16.78 -1.07
CA ALA A 65 -23.35 -17.13 0.28
C ALA A 65 -24.00 -15.93 1.02
N GLU A 66 -23.51 -14.72 0.80
CA GLU A 66 -24.11 -13.51 1.38
C GLU A 66 -25.48 -13.18 0.79
N LYS A 67 -25.69 -13.47 -0.50
CA LYS A 67 -26.97 -13.24 -1.19
C LYS A 67 -28.06 -14.21 -0.71
N GLU A 68 -27.68 -15.39 -0.28
CA GLU A 68 -28.58 -16.47 0.13
C GLU A 68 -28.84 -16.52 1.64
N SER A 69 -28.04 -15.85 2.47
CA SER A 69 -28.19 -15.89 3.92
C SER A 69 -29.42 -15.11 4.38
N ILE A 70 -30.41 -15.83 4.87
CA ILE A 70 -31.57 -15.32 5.60
C ILE A 70 -31.31 -15.62 7.08
N GLY A 71 -30.37 -14.96 7.72
CA GLY A 71 -30.03 -15.26 9.10
C GLY A 71 -29.11 -14.22 9.75
N GLU A 72 -28.84 -14.38 11.05
CA GLU A 72 -27.97 -13.49 11.79
C GLU A 72 -26.68 -13.23 11.06
N ASP A 73 -26.49 -11.98 10.69
CA ASP A 73 -25.34 -11.51 9.92
C ASP A 73 -24.14 -11.44 10.87
N HIS A 74 -23.27 -12.43 10.84
CA HIS A 74 -21.99 -12.45 11.58
C HIS A 74 -20.95 -11.50 10.97
N ARG A 75 -21.27 -10.87 9.81
CA ARG A 75 -20.38 -9.98 9.10
C ARG A 75 -20.37 -8.59 9.72
N GLU A 76 -19.18 -8.05 9.88
CA GLU A 76 -19.02 -6.63 10.25
C GLU A 76 -19.33 -5.75 9.05
N ARG A 77 -20.17 -4.73 9.25
CA ARG A 77 -20.58 -3.81 8.18
C ARG A 77 -19.41 -3.13 7.48
N LYS A 78 -18.31 -2.86 8.19
CA LYS A 78 -17.11 -2.29 7.59
C LYS A 78 -16.55 -3.14 6.46
N TYR A 79 -16.61 -4.47 6.58
CA TYR A 79 -16.04 -5.45 5.65
C TYR A 79 -17.07 -6.09 4.72
N THR A 80 -18.25 -5.52 4.63
CA THR A 80 -19.27 -5.91 3.65
C THR A 80 -19.31 -4.94 2.49
N ALA A 81 -19.83 -5.40 1.34
CA ALA A 81 -20.02 -4.54 0.19
C ALA A 81 -20.91 -3.34 0.54
N HIS A 82 -20.52 -2.17 0.11
CA HIS A 82 -21.25 -0.93 0.30
C HIS A 82 -21.06 -0.03 -0.90
N LYS A 83 -22.05 0.79 -1.24
CA LYS A 83 -22.05 1.66 -2.41
C LYS A 83 -20.94 2.74 -2.47
N GLN A 84 -20.23 2.94 -1.38
CA GLN A 84 -19.17 3.95 -1.24
C GLN A 84 -17.82 3.45 -1.79
N PHE A 85 -17.65 3.34 -3.10
CA PHE A 85 -16.40 2.81 -3.68
C PHE A 85 -15.47 3.84 -4.32
N GLY A 86 -15.89 4.98 -4.57
CA GLY A 86 -15.06 6.05 -5.13
C GLY A 86 -15.67 7.38 -4.77
N ASP A 87 -14.91 8.23 -4.14
CA ASP A 87 -15.37 9.60 -3.91
C ASP A 87 -15.37 10.34 -5.24
N ARG A 88 -16.54 10.52 -5.82
CA ARG A 88 -16.75 11.29 -7.05
C ARG A 88 -17.44 12.62 -6.78
N ARG A 89 -17.21 13.22 -5.63
CA ARG A 89 -17.79 14.53 -5.31
C ARG A 89 -17.40 15.57 -6.34
N GLY A 90 -18.39 16.23 -6.91
CA GLY A 90 -18.19 17.23 -7.95
C GLY A 90 -17.71 16.66 -9.29
N GLY A 91 -17.93 15.36 -9.56
CA GLY A 91 -17.56 14.70 -10.81
C GLY A 91 -16.09 14.25 -10.88
N VAL A 92 -15.37 14.34 -9.77
CA VAL A 92 -13.96 13.92 -9.71
C VAL A 92 -13.80 12.72 -8.79
N THR A 93 -13.14 11.70 -9.30
CA THR A 93 -12.81 10.49 -8.52
C THR A 93 -11.78 10.81 -7.44
N GLY A 94 -11.93 10.27 -6.24
CA GLY A 94 -10.95 10.38 -5.16
C GLY A 94 -9.61 9.73 -5.55
N ALA A 95 -9.19 8.66 -4.92
CA ALA A 95 -7.98 7.94 -5.31
C ALA A 95 -8.27 6.91 -6.41
N ARG A 96 -7.22 6.52 -7.14
CA ARG A 96 -7.32 5.49 -8.18
C ARG A 96 -7.87 4.19 -7.61
N THR A 97 -8.89 3.65 -8.26
CA THR A 97 -9.50 2.37 -7.92
C THR A 97 -9.64 1.51 -9.16
N TYR A 98 -9.26 0.25 -9.07
CA TYR A 98 -9.54 -0.74 -10.10
C TYR A 98 -10.87 -1.40 -9.80
N PHE A 99 -11.74 -1.44 -10.80
CA PHE A 99 -13.00 -2.17 -10.71
C PHE A 99 -12.84 -3.54 -11.32
N TYR A 100 -13.36 -4.54 -10.64
CA TYR A 100 -13.38 -5.89 -11.17
C TYR A 100 -14.42 -6.01 -12.28
N ALA A 101 -13.98 -6.42 -13.46
CA ALA A 101 -14.85 -6.75 -14.57
C ALA A 101 -14.95 -8.28 -14.72
N ASP A 102 -13.82 -8.93 -14.93
CA ASP A 102 -13.68 -10.38 -15.09
C ASP A 102 -12.21 -10.80 -14.86
N GLU A 103 -11.96 -12.10 -14.89
CA GLU A 103 -10.61 -12.65 -14.72
C GLU A 103 -9.66 -12.30 -15.88
N ALA A 104 -10.19 -12.19 -17.10
CA ALA A 104 -9.41 -11.77 -18.26
C ALA A 104 -8.87 -10.34 -18.11
N LYS A 105 -9.65 -9.43 -17.53
CA LYS A 105 -9.22 -8.07 -17.23
C LYS A 105 -8.11 -8.05 -16.17
N CYS A 106 -8.20 -8.91 -15.17
CA CYS A 106 -7.14 -9.06 -14.16
C CYS A 106 -5.84 -9.60 -14.78
N ASP A 107 -5.93 -10.52 -15.72
CA ASP A 107 -4.77 -11.00 -16.48
C ASP A 107 -4.14 -9.86 -17.31
N GLN A 108 -4.96 -9.01 -17.93
CA GLN A 108 -4.46 -7.81 -18.64
C GLN A 108 -3.75 -6.83 -17.70
N HIS A 109 -4.29 -6.59 -16.50
CA HIS A 109 -3.62 -5.77 -15.48
C HIS A 109 -2.26 -6.38 -15.08
N MET A 110 -2.21 -7.68 -14.87
CA MET A 110 -0.97 -8.39 -14.55
C MET A 110 0.07 -8.20 -15.67
N GLU A 111 -0.30 -8.40 -16.93
CA GLU A 111 0.58 -8.19 -18.08
C GLU A 111 1.08 -6.74 -18.16
N THR A 112 0.24 -5.77 -17.85
CA THR A 112 0.61 -4.35 -17.80
C THR A 112 1.63 -4.08 -16.69
N PHE A 113 1.44 -4.66 -15.51
CA PHE A 113 2.41 -4.57 -14.42
C PHE A 113 3.74 -5.25 -14.77
N ILE A 114 3.71 -6.38 -15.46
CA ILE A 114 4.93 -7.04 -15.96
C ILE A 114 5.72 -6.13 -16.89
N LYS A 115 5.06 -5.46 -17.83
CA LYS A 115 5.69 -4.48 -18.72
C LYS A 115 6.30 -3.31 -17.94
N CYS A 116 5.58 -2.82 -16.92
CA CYS A 116 6.06 -1.78 -16.02
C CYS A 116 7.31 -2.22 -15.25
N ILE A 117 7.33 -3.43 -14.71
CA ILE A 117 8.48 -4.03 -14.02
C ILE A 117 9.68 -4.13 -14.96
N LYS A 118 9.51 -4.64 -16.16
CA LYS A 118 10.58 -4.73 -17.16
C LYS A 118 11.14 -3.36 -17.56
N ALA A 119 10.28 -2.35 -17.72
CA ALA A 119 10.70 -0.98 -17.98
C ALA A 119 11.46 -0.37 -16.79
N SER A 120 11.09 -0.72 -15.56
CA SER A 120 11.76 -0.26 -14.33
C SER A 120 13.18 -0.82 -14.20
N GLY A 121 13.45 -2.02 -14.69
CA GLY A 121 14.75 -2.68 -14.62
C GLY A 121 15.89 -1.93 -15.34
N GLY A 122 15.57 -1.02 -16.26
CA GLY A 122 16.55 -0.20 -16.97
C GLY A 122 16.48 1.29 -16.61
N SER A 123 15.62 1.69 -15.71
CA SER A 123 15.26 3.10 -15.49
C SER A 123 16.07 3.81 -14.41
N SER A 124 16.72 3.07 -13.50
CA SER A 124 17.55 3.60 -12.43
C SER A 124 18.43 2.52 -11.83
N MET A 125 19.37 2.90 -10.97
CA MET A 125 20.28 1.97 -10.30
C MET A 125 19.51 0.97 -9.41
N ASP A 126 18.49 1.48 -8.68
CA ASP A 126 17.48 0.68 -8.00
C ASP A 126 16.14 0.94 -8.68
N GLY A 127 15.66 0.01 -9.50
CA GLY A 127 14.36 0.12 -10.15
C GLY A 127 13.23 -0.19 -9.16
N PHE A 128 12.17 0.62 -9.20
CA PHE A 128 10.95 0.41 -8.41
C PHE A 128 9.73 0.37 -9.32
N SER A 129 8.83 -0.52 -9.01
CA SER A 129 7.52 -0.61 -9.66
C SER A 129 6.42 -0.74 -8.62
N ALA A 130 5.35 0.02 -8.80
CA ALA A 130 4.18 -0.02 -7.91
C ALA A 130 3.12 -0.97 -8.44
N ILE A 131 2.47 -1.69 -7.55
CA ILE A 131 1.29 -2.52 -7.86
C ILE A 131 0.15 -2.25 -6.90
N LYS A 132 -1.09 -2.53 -7.34
CA LYS A 132 -2.30 -2.52 -6.52
C LYS A 132 -2.95 -3.88 -6.54
N MET A 133 -3.24 -4.43 -5.36
CA MET A 133 -3.83 -5.76 -5.26
C MET A 133 -5.25 -5.83 -5.81
N THR A 134 -6.04 -4.77 -5.70
CA THR A 134 -7.39 -4.72 -6.27
C THR A 134 -7.44 -4.81 -7.80
N ALA A 135 -6.32 -4.57 -8.48
CA ALA A 135 -6.21 -4.78 -9.92
C ALA A 135 -6.05 -6.25 -10.33
N LEU A 136 -5.72 -7.13 -9.39
CA LEU A 136 -5.30 -8.51 -9.66
C LEU A 136 -6.39 -9.54 -9.43
N GLY A 137 -7.53 -9.17 -8.88
CA GLY A 137 -8.60 -10.10 -8.61
C GLY A 137 -9.86 -9.44 -8.10
N ARG A 138 -10.85 -10.25 -7.84
CA ARG A 138 -12.11 -9.82 -7.25
C ARG A 138 -11.88 -9.34 -5.81
N PRO A 139 -12.29 -8.14 -5.43
CA PRO A 139 -12.01 -7.58 -4.11
C PRO A 139 -12.75 -8.28 -2.95
N GLN A 140 -13.72 -9.12 -3.24
CA GLN A 140 -14.42 -9.96 -2.24
C GLN A 140 -13.46 -10.65 -1.28
N PHE A 141 -12.41 -11.28 -1.80
CA PHE A 141 -11.42 -11.97 -0.98
C PHE A 141 -10.73 -11.02 -0.01
N LEU A 142 -10.33 -9.85 -0.47
CA LEU A 142 -9.66 -8.86 0.39
C LEU A 142 -10.56 -8.35 1.50
N LEU A 143 -11.86 -8.15 1.23
CA LEU A 143 -12.84 -7.77 2.26
C LEU A 143 -12.99 -8.85 3.32
N GLN A 144 -13.24 -10.08 2.89
CA GLN A 144 -13.50 -11.21 3.78
C GLN A 144 -12.26 -11.58 4.59
N PHE A 145 -11.12 -11.64 3.93
CA PHE A 145 -9.85 -11.94 4.61
C PHE A 145 -9.45 -10.84 5.59
N SER A 146 -9.70 -9.57 5.27
CA SER A 146 -9.49 -8.45 6.21
C SER A 146 -10.33 -8.60 7.47
N GLU A 147 -11.60 -8.97 7.35
CA GLU A 147 -12.47 -9.22 8.50
C GLU A 147 -11.96 -10.38 9.36
N VAL A 148 -11.54 -11.48 8.74
CA VAL A 148 -10.93 -12.62 9.43
C VAL A 148 -9.72 -12.19 10.25
N LEU A 149 -8.78 -11.47 9.61
CA LEU A 149 -7.55 -11.02 10.27
C LEU A 149 -7.83 -10.08 11.45
N VAL A 150 -8.77 -9.15 11.30
CA VAL A 150 -9.15 -8.21 12.36
C VAL A 150 -9.82 -8.93 13.52
N LYS A 151 -10.71 -9.89 13.26
CA LYS A 151 -11.36 -10.69 14.30
C LYS A 151 -10.37 -11.54 15.09
N TRP A 152 -9.42 -12.19 14.41
CA TRP A 152 -8.33 -12.91 15.07
C TRP A 152 -7.44 -12.00 15.90
N ARG A 153 -7.06 -10.85 15.39
CA ARG A 153 -6.25 -9.87 16.10
C ARG A 153 -6.94 -9.39 17.39
N ARG A 154 -8.23 -9.09 17.31
CA ARG A 154 -9.04 -8.73 18.50
C ARG A 154 -9.10 -9.86 19.51
N PHE A 155 -9.24 -11.07 19.04
CA PHE A 155 -9.24 -12.26 19.88
C PHE A 155 -7.92 -12.40 20.65
N PHE A 156 -6.78 -12.31 19.97
CA PHE A 156 -5.47 -12.36 20.63
C PHE A 156 -5.22 -11.18 21.56
N SER A 157 -5.63 -9.98 21.20
CA SER A 157 -5.53 -8.80 22.05
C SER A 157 -6.38 -8.97 23.32
N PHE A 158 -7.56 -9.56 23.20
CA PHE A 158 -8.41 -9.90 24.35
C PHE A 158 -7.73 -10.93 25.26
N LEU A 159 -7.16 -11.99 24.72
CA LEU A 159 -6.42 -12.99 25.50
C LEU A 159 -5.24 -12.36 26.24
N ALA A 160 -4.50 -11.48 25.60
CA ALA A 160 -3.37 -10.79 26.20
C ALA A 160 -3.83 -9.84 27.33
N SER A 161 -4.92 -9.11 27.15
CA SER A 161 -5.46 -8.20 28.14
C SER A 161 -5.91 -8.92 29.43
N GLN A 162 -6.42 -10.14 29.32
CA GLN A 162 -6.76 -10.98 30.47
C GLN A 162 -5.54 -11.38 31.31
N GLN A 163 -4.34 -11.30 30.71
CA GLN A 163 -3.08 -11.55 31.41
C GLN A 163 -2.37 -10.25 31.82
N GLY A 164 -3.05 -9.10 31.69
CA GLY A 164 -2.51 -7.78 32.01
C GLY A 164 -1.49 -7.28 30.99
N LYS A 165 -1.50 -7.81 29.74
CA LYS A 165 -0.60 -7.43 28.67
C LYS A 165 -1.36 -6.78 27.53
N ASP A 166 -0.80 -5.73 26.97
CA ASP A 166 -1.35 -5.01 25.84
C ASP A 166 -0.24 -4.63 24.83
N GLY A 167 -0.64 -4.19 23.64
CA GLY A 167 0.26 -3.71 22.60
C GLY A 167 1.37 -4.70 22.23
N MET A 168 2.61 -4.23 22.26
CA MET A 168 3.79 -5.04 21.91
C MET A 168 4.06 -6.19 22.87
N GLU A 169 3.72 -6.03 24.16
CA GLU A 169 3.88 -7.11 25.16
C GLU A 169 3.00 -8.32 24.82
N ALA A 170 1.85 -8.11 24.17
CA ALA A 170 1.00 -9.19 23.70
C ALA A 170 1.69 -10.06 22.64
N LEU A 171 2.56 -9.46 21.81
CA LEU A 171 3.34 -10.18 20.81
C LEU A 171 4.54 -10.91 21.42
N GLU A 172 5.05 -10.44 22.54
CA GLU A 172 6.17 -11.05 23.26
C GLU A 172 5.77 -12.31 24.02
N GLN A 173 4.48 -12.52 24.24
CA GLN A 173 3.98 -13.71 24.88
C GLN A 173 3.98 -14.87 23.88
N ARG A 174 4.97 -15.74 24.03
CA ARG A 174 4.88 -17.11 23.51
C ARG A 174 3.81 -17.84 24.31
N LEU A 175 2.59 -17.84 23.81
CA LEU A 175 1.55 -18.72 24.33
C LEU A 175 1.95 -20.13 23.89
N GLU A 176 2.43 -20.94 24.84
CA GLU A 176 2.50 -22.38 24.62
C GLU A 176 1.08 -22.85 24.27
N LEU A 177 0.94 -23.69 23.25
CA LEU A 177 -0.35 -24.23 22.80
C LEU A 177 -1.21 -24.75 23.95
N LYS A 178 -0.57 -25.37 24.95
CA LYS A 178 -1.24 -25.85 26.16
C LYS A 178 -1.80 -24.72 27.03
N GLN A 179 -1.06 -23.63 27.18
CA GLN A 179 -1.51 -22.46 27.95
C GLN A 179 -2.68 -21.76 27.25
N LEU A 180 -2.63 -21.68 25.91
CA LEU A 180 -3.73 -21.14 25.11
C LEU A 180 -4.98 -22.00 25.26
N GLN A 181 -4.86 -23.30 25.20
CA GLN A 181 -5.98 -24.24 25.38
C GLN A 181 -6.57 -24.15 26.79
N ASP A 182 -5.74 -24.16 27.83
CA ASP A 182 -6.16 -24.03 29.22
C ASP A 182 -6.88 -22.69 29.46
N PHE A 183 -6.42 -21.65 28.81
CA PHE A 183 -7.00 -20.32 28.90
C PHE A 183 -8.36 -20.23 28.19
N LEU A 184 -8.48 -20.80 26.99
CA LEU A 184 -9.74 -20.91 26.26
C LEU A 184 -10.79 -21.71 27.02
N ILE A 185 -10.38 -22.80 27.67
CA ILE A 185 -11.25 -23.61 28.54
C ILE A 185 -11.74 -22.78 29.72
N LYS A 186 -10.89 -21.98 30.39
CA LYS A 186 -11.27 -21.09 31.47
C LYS A 186 -12.27 -20.01 31.05
N LEU A 187 -12.26 -19.59 29.80
CA LEU A 187 -13.24 -18.67 29.23
C LEU A 187 -14.55 -19.35 28.83
N GLY A 188 -14.67 -20.66 29.05
CA GLY A 188 -15.87 -21.42 28.71
C GLY A 188 -15.91 -21.90 27.27
N ALA A 189 -14.82 -21.76 26.53
CA ALA A 189 -14.71 -22.28 25.17
C ALA A 189 -14.75 -23.81 25.18
N LYS A 190 -15.56 -24.40 24.31
CA LYS A 190 -15.68 -25.84 24.09
C LYS A 190 -15.20 -26.15 22.68
N GLY A 191 -14.30 -27.09 22.51
CA GLY A 191 -13.85 -27.49 21.19
C GLY A 191 -12.35 -27.82 21.13
N ASP A 192 -11.91 -28.41 20.04
CA ASP A 192 -10.51 -28.79 19.82
C ASP A 192 -9.77 -27.68 19.05
N PHE A 193 -9.42 -26.62 19.75
CA PHE A 193 -8.54 -25.59 19.22
C PHE A 193 -7.09 -26.11 19.03
N TYR A 194 -6.72 -27.18 19.75
CA TYR A 194 -5.37 -27.73 19.70
C TYR A 194 -5.03 -28.30 18.34
N GLY A 195 -5.91 -29.04 17.71
CA GLY A 195 -5.72 -29.61 16.39
C GLY A 195 -5.52 -28.54 15.31
N TRP A 196 -6.19 -27.42 15.45
CA TRP A 196 -6.06 -26.31 14.54
C TRP A 196 -4.74 -25.55 14.68
N PHE A 197 -4.29 -25.32 15.91
CA PHE A 197 -3.02 -24.64 16.19
C PHE A 197 -1.80 -25.55 16.02
N SER A 198 -1.93 -26.86 16.19
CA SER A 198 -0.81 -27.80 16.06
C SER A 198 -0.34 -28.03 14.62
N GLY A 199 -1.17 -27.68 13.64
CA GLY A 199 -0.79 -27.70 12.23
C GLY A 199 0.12 -26.56 11.80
N SER A 200 0.23 -25.49 12.59
CA SER A 200 1.12 -24.37 12.32
C SER A 200 2.56 -24.69 12.77
N LYS A 201 3.54 -24.27 11.99
CA LYS A 201 4.96 -24.46 12.31
C LYS A 201 5.30 -23.84 13.67
N LYS A 202 5.94 -24.60 14.53
CA LYS A 202 6.19 -24.34 15.96
C LYS A 202 7.02 -23.11 16.33
N GLU A 203 7.44 -22.30 15.41
CA GLU A 203 8.34 -21.17 15.63
C GLU A 203 7.71 -19.83 15.26
N SER A 204 6.41 -19.70 15.50
CA SER A 204 5.77 -18.43 15.21
C SER A 204 6.06 -17.41 16.32
N SER A 205 6.35 -16.22 15.89
CA SER A 205 6.58 -14.98 16.63
C SER A 205 5.35 -14.42 17.38
N GLY A 206 4.43 -15.26 17.86
CA GLY A 206 3.20 -14.83 18.54
C GLY A 206 2.03 -14.50 17.61
N THR A 207 2.21 -14.58 16.31
CA THR A 207 1.13 -14.59 15.33
C THR A 207 0.86 -16.01 14.91
N ILE A 208 -0.40 -16.43 14.94
CA ILE A 208 -0.79 -17.72 14.37
C ILE A 208 -0.55 -17.63 12.88
N ASP A 209 0.34 -18.46 12.40
CA ASP A 209 0.69 -18.55 11.01
C ASP A 209 -0.40 -19.35 10.28
N MET A 210 -1.43 -18.65 9.84
CA MET A 210 -2.52 -19.24 9.05
C MET A 210 -2.11 -19.41 7.59
N LEU A 211 -0.98 -18.84 7.18
CA LEU A 211 -0.61 -18.67 5.79
C LEU A 211 0.72 -19.36 5.49
N ASP A 212 0.68 -20.47 4.82
CA ASP A 212 1.80 -20.93 4.01
C ASP A 212 1.59 -20.42 2.58
N TRP A 213 2.39 -19.45 2.15
CA TRP A 213 2.26 -18.86 0.82
C TRP A 213 2.26 -19.88 -0.31
N ASN A 214 3.12 -20.89 -0.22
CA ASN A 214 3.18 -21.93 -1.24
C ASN A 214 1.90 -22.78 -1.29
N SER A 215 1.26 -22.98 -0.15
CA SER A 215 -0.02 -23.68 -0.09
C SER A 215 -1.18 -22.84 -0.60
N LEU A 216 -1.10 -21.50 -0.42
CA LEU A 216 -2.13 -20.58 -0.92
C LEU A 216 -2.16 -20.51 -2.45
N ILE A 217 -1.01 -20.58 -3.10
CA ILE A 217 -0.90 -20.43 -4.57
C ILE A 217 -0.99 -21.75 -5.33
N ASP A 218 -0.93 -22.89 -4.66
CA ASP A 218 -1.15 -24.21 -5.23
C ASP A 218 -2.44 -24.86 -4.73
N ASP A 219 -2.66 -26.12 -5.09
CA ASP A 219 -3.91 -26.83 -4.77
C ASP A 219 -3.92 -27.49 -3.38
N ARG A 220 -2.91 -27.25 -2.53
CA ARG A 220 -2.81 -27.89 -1.21
C ARG A 220 -3.76 -27.35 -0.16
N THR A 221 -4.21 -26.11 -0.29
CA THR A 221 -5.09 -25.45 0.68
C THR A 221 -6.29 -24.84 -0.01
N ASN A 222 -7.49 -25.07 0.51
CA ASN A 222 -8.67 -24.31 0.10
C ASN A 222 -8.66 -22.95 0.79
N ILE A 223 -8.88 -21.88 0.04
CA ILE A 223 -8.93 -20.52 0.56
C ILE A 223 -10.08 -20.35 1.55
N SER A 224 -11.22 -20.99 1.29
CA SER A 224 -12.38 -20.96 2.19
C SER A 224 -12.09 -21.51 3.58
N ASP A 225 -11.17 -22.47 3.72
CA ASP A 225 -10.76 -23.02 5.00
C ASP A 225 -10.00 -21.99 5.88
N LEU A 226 -9.46 -20.93 5.27
CA LEU A 226 -8.82 -19.83 5.98
C LEU A 226 -9.80 -18.75 6.43
N LEU A 227 -11.01 -18.74 5.86
CA LEU A 227 -12.03 -17.74 6.16
C LEU A 227 -12.90 -18.19 7.35
N VAL A 228 -12.24 -18.54 8.44
CA VAL A 228 -12.85 -18.97 9.71
C VAL A 228 -12.47 -18.01 10.82
N VAL A 229 -13.39 -17.80 11.75
CA VAL A 229 -13.24 -16.89 12.87
C VAL A 229 -13.56 -17.57 14.20
N PRO A 230 -12.93 -17.15 15.32
CA PRO A 230 -13.25 -17.70 16.62
C PRO A 230 -14.63 -17.22 17.10
N ASN A 231 -15.46 -18.14 17.54
CA ASN A 231 -16.70 -17.89 18.25
C ASN A 231 -16.54 -18.30 19.70
N LEU A 232 -16.45 -17.33 20.60
CA LEU A 232 -16.24 -17.57 22.04
C LEU A 232 -17.45 -18.19 22.72
N GLU A 233 -18.66 -17.92 22.24
CA GLU A 233 -19.88 -18.47 22.82
C GLU A 233 -20.01 -19.98 22.54
N LEU A 234 -19.66 -20.40 21.33
CA LEU A 234 -19.68 -21.79 20.93
C LEU A 234 -18.39 -22.53 21.31
N GLY A 235 -17.30 -21.77 21.52
CA GLY A 235 -15.98 -22.33 21.80
C GLY A 235 -15.36 -23.07 20.63
N GLU A 236 -15.68 -22.67 19.42
CA GLU A 236 -15.21 -23.30 18.19
C GLU A 236 -14.90 -22.26 17.10
N LEU A 237 -14.26 -22.73 16.05
CA LEU A 237 -14.03 -21.93 14.86
C LEU A 237 -15.23 -22.09 13.92
N VAL A 238 -15.77 -20.96 13.49
CA VAL A 238 -16.92 -20.94 12.57
C VAL A 238 -16.50 -20.30 11.25
N PRO A 239 -17.01 -20.77 10.12
CA PRO A 239 -16.82 -20.11 8.84
C PRO A 239 -17.37 -18.68 8.89
N LEU A 240 -16.65 -17.75 8.25
CA LEU A 240 -17.13 -16.38 8.09
C LEU A 240 -18.42 -16.32 7.29
N LEU A 241 -18.52 -17.20 6.29
CA LEU A 241 -19.69 -17.44 5.44
C LEU A 241 -19.92 -18.94 5.30
N GLU A 242 -21.18 -19.35 5.22
CA GLU A 242 -21.53 -20.77 5.23
C GLU A 242 -20.99 -21.55 4.03
N THR A 243 -21.00 -20.95 2.84
CA THR A 243 -20.61 -21.68 1.62
C THR A 243 -19.97 -20.77 0.57
N PHE A 244 -18.78 -21.14 0.12
CA PHE A 244 -18.16 -20.55 -1.06
C PHE A 244 -18.40 -21.41 -2.30
N THR A 245 -18.56 -20.76 -3.46
CA THR A 245 -18.62 -21.50 -4.71
C THR A 245 -17.23 -21.94 -5.16
N VAL A 246 -17.15 -22.99 -5.96
CA VAL A 246 -15.90 -23.43 -6.59
C VAL A 246 -15.27 -22.31 -7.43
N GLU A 247 -16.10 -21.49 -8.06
CA GLU A 247 -15.65 -20.36 -8.85
C GLU A 247 -15.02 -19.26 -7.97
N GLU A 248 -15.65 -18.92 -6.84
CA GLU A 248 -15.08 -17.97 -5.87
C GLU A 248 -13.72 -18.43 -5.35
N GLU A 249 -13.60 -19.71 -4.98
CA GLU A 249 -12.36 -20.34 -4.55
C GLU A 249 -11.26 -20.20 -5.62
N ARG A 250 -11.62 -20.50 -6.88
CA ARG A 250 -10.70 -20.39 -8.01
C ARG A 250 -10.25 -18.96 -8.27
N GLN A 251 -11.18 -18.00 -8.21
CA GLN A 251 -10.87 -16.58 -8.42
C GLN A 251 -9.93 -16.02 -7.34
N MET A 252 -10.15 -16.40 -6.08
CA MET A 252 -9.27 -16.03 -4.97
C MET A 252 -7.85 -16.59 -5.17
N LYS A 253 -7.72 -17.84 -5.55
CA LYS A 253 -6.43 -18.47 -5.87
C LYS A 253 -5.72 -17.79 -7.04
N ARG A 254 -6.43 -17.48 -8.10
CA ARG A 254 -5.84 -16.78 -9.25
C ARG A 254 -5.31 -15.41 -8.89
N MET A 255 -5.97 -14.68 -8.01
CA MET A 255 -5.46 -13.41 -7.48
C MET A 255 -4.08 -13.59 -6.83
N LEU A 256 -3.95 -14.59 -5.97
CA LEU A 256 -2.68 -14.89 -5.30
C LEU A 256 -1.59 -15.37 -6.27
N GLN A 257 -1.95 -16.16 -7.26
CA GLN A 257 -1.03 -16.60 -8.32
C GLN A 257 -0.51 -15.41 -9.14
N ARG A 258 -1.37 -14.43 -9.45
CA ARG A 258 -0.96 -13.20 -10.17
C ARG A 258 0.05 -12.40 -9.35
N MET A 259 -0.16 -12.27 -8.04
CA MET A 259 0.82 -11.64 -7.15
C MET A 259 2.17 -12.36 -7.18
N ASP A 260 2.17 -13.68 -7.10
CA ASP A 260 3.38 -14.51 -7.14
C ASP A 260 4.13 -14.33 -8.47
N VAL A 261 3.44 -14.28 -9.58
CA VAL A 261 4.01 -14.03 -10.91
C VAL A 261 4.69 -12.65 -10.94
N LEU A 262 4.06 -11.61 -10.41
CA LEU A 262 4.62 -10.26 -10.38
C LEU A 262 5.88 -10.17 -9.52
N VAL A 263 5.88 -10.80 -8.36
CA VAL A 263 7.05 -10.84 -7.48
C VAL A 263 8.24 -11.53 -8.18
N LYS A 264 8.00 -12.66 -8.82
CA LYS A 264 9.04 -13.39 -9.56
C LYS A 264 9.62 -12.57 -10.70
N HIS A 265 8.78 -11.90 -11.48
CA HIS A 265 9.24 -10.99 -12.51
C HIS A 265 10.05 -9.81 -11.96
N ALA A 266 9.66 -9.24 -10.83
CA ALA A 266 10.42 -8.18 -10.18
C ALA A 266 11.83 -8.67 -9.79
N ILE A 267 11.93 -9.83 -9.18
CA ILE A 267 13.22 -10.43 -8.79
C ILE A 267 14.09 -10.72 -10.02
N GLU A 268 13.54 -11.32 -11.06
CA GLU A 268 14.26 -11.61 -12.32
C GLU A 268 14.82 -10.36 -12.99
N ASN A 269 14.12 -9.24 -12.91
CA ASN A 269 14.53 -7.98 -13.51
C ASN A 269 15.33 -7.06 -12.56
N GLY A 270 15.64 -7.51 -11.35
CA GLY A 270 16.35 -6.70 -10.36
C GLY A 270 15.56 -5.48 -9.90
N VAL A 271 14.22 -5.54 -9.96
CA VAL A 271 13.29 -4.47 -9.61
C VAL A 271 12.72 -4.73 -8.22
N ARG A 272 12.58 -3.69 -7.43
CA ARG A 272 11.88 -3.71 -6.15
C ARG A 272 10.41 -3.39 -6.37
N LEU A 273 9.55 -4.17 -5.72
CA LEU A 273 8.11 -4.07 -5.86
C LEU A 273 7.52 -3.32 -4.66
N MET A 274 6.74 -2.28 -4.94
CA MET A 274 5.98 -1.54 -3.92
C MET A 274 4.51 -1.92 -4.03
N VAL A 275 3.98 -2.51 -2.97
CA VAL A 275 2.54 -2.77 -2.87
C VAL A 275 1.88 -1.54 -2.28
N ASP A 276 1.07 -0.86 -3.08
CA ASP A 276 0.37 0.35 -2.66
C ASP A 276 -0.69 0.04 -1.59
N ALA A 277 -0.87 0.95 -0.65
CA ALA A 277 -1.95 0.91 0.31
C ALA A 277 -3.26 1.36 -0.34
N GLU A 278 -4.35 0.73 0.08
CA GLU A 278 -5.69 1.01 -0.42
C GLU A 278 -6.64 1.31 0.76
N GLN A 279 -7.94 1.24 0.56
CA GLN A 279 -8.92 1.55 1.61
C GLN A 279 -8.78 0.64 2.84
N THR A 280 -9.15 1.13 4.01
CA THR A 280 -8.94 0.43 5.29
C THR A 280 -9.68 -0.90 5.39
N TYR A 281 -10.76 -1.08 4.65
CA TYR A 281 -11.48 -2.33 4.61
C TYR A 281 -10.84 -3.42 3.72
N PHE A 282 -9.88 -3.04 2.88
CA PHE A 282 -9.03 -3.98 2.13
C PHE A 282 -7.63 -4.14 2.75
N GLN A 283 -7.17 -3.12 3.47
CA GLN A 283 -5.78 -2.99 3.87
C GLN A 283 -5.27 -4.10 4.79
N PRO A 284 -6.00 -4.62 5.77
CA PRO A 284 -5.51 -5.74 6.58
C PRO A 284 -5.09 -6.95 5.73
N ALA A 285 -5.90 -7.32 4.74
CA ALA A 285 -5.57 -8.41 3.81
C ALA A 285 -4.36 -8.06 2.93
N ILE A 286 -4.32 -6.86 2.37
CA ILE A 286 -3.21 -6.40 1.53
C ILE A 286 -1.90 -6.43 2.31
N SER A 287 -1.88 -5.90 3.52
CA SER A 287 -0.69 -5.87 4.37
C SER A 287 -0.24 -7.28 4.76
N ARG A 288 -1.16 -8.18 5.09
CA ARG A 288 -0.82 -9.55 5.46
C ARG A 288 -0.24 -10.34 4.28
N LEU A 289 -0.84 -10.25 3.10
CA LEU A 289 -0.33 -10.92 1.91
C LEU A 289 1.04 -10.35 1.49
N THR A 290 1.24 -9.05 1.62
CA THR A 290 2.54 -8.41 1.38
C THR A 290 3.59 -8.91 2.37
N LEU A 291 3.24 -9.03 3.65
CA LEU A 291 4.13 -9.54 4.70
C LEU A 291 4.56 -10.98 4.41
N GLU A 292 3.65 -11.84 3.95
CA GLU A 292 4.00 -13.20 3.55
C GLU A 292 5.01 -13.24 2.39
N MET A 293 4.87 -12.35 1.43
CA MET A 293 5.86 -12.18 0.37
C MET A 293 7.20 -11.66 0.91
N GLN A 294 7.18 -10.72 1.84
CA GLN A 294 8.38 -10.22 2.50
C GLN A 294 9.12 -11.32 3.28
N ARG A 295 8.40 -12.17 4.00
CA ARG A 295 8.98 -13.33 4.71
C ARG A 295 9.79 -14.25 3.81
N ILE A 296 9.35 -14.43 2.57
CA ILE A 296 9.99 -15.32 1.60
C ILE A 296 11.13 -14.59 0.86
N TYR A 297 10.88 -13.41 0.35
CA TYR A 297 11.73 -12.75 -0.63
C TYR A 297 12.66 -11.67 -0.05
N ASN A 298 12.36 -11.11 1.13
CA ASN A 298 13.20 -10.10 1.78
C ASN A 298 14.26 -10.74 2.71
N ARG A 299 14.92 -11.82 2.30
CA ARG A 299 15.90 -12.52 3.14
C ARG A 299 17.28 -11.89 3.09
N GLU A 300 17.81 -11.64 1.91
CA GLU A 300 19.13 -11.05 1.71
C GLU A 300 19.07 -9.54 1.58
N LYS A 301 18.09 -9.04 0.84
CA LYS A 301 17.84 -7.62 0.61
C LYS A 301 16.33 -7.36 0.55
N PRO A 302 15.90 -6.13 0.85
CA PRO A 302 14.49 -5.77 0.72
C PRO A 302 14.09 -5.62 -0.76
N VAL A 303 13.30 -6.57 -1.24
CA VAL A 303 12.75 -6.60 -2.62
C VAL A 303 11.32 -6.11 -2.64
N ILE A 304 10.54 -6.48 -1.62
CA ILE A 304 9.12 -6.15 -1.49
C ILE A 304 8.95 -5.09 -0.41
N PHE A 305 8.27 -3.99 -0.76
CA PHE A 305 7.92 -2.89 0.13
C PHE A 305 6.42 -2.89 0.40
N ASN A 306 6.03 -2.80 1.67
CA ASN A 306 4.66 -2.49 2.04
C ASN A 306 4.48 -0.99 2.21
N THR A 307 3.27 -0.49 2.00
CA THR A 307 2.94 0.93 2.16
C THR A 307 2.08 1.14 3.40
N TYR A 308 2.48 2.08 4.25
CA TYR A 308 1.78 2.48 5.47
C TYR A 308 1.19 3.87 5.32
N GLN A 309 -0.10 3.99 5.62
CA GLN A 309 -0.83 5.26 5.56
C GLN A 309 -0.83 5.91 6.94
N CYS A 310 -0.01 6.95 7.11
CA CYS A 310 0.20 7.59 8.42
C CYS A 310 -0.95 8.51 8.85
N TYR A 311 -1.95 8.75 8.00
CA TYR A 311 -3.18 9.43 8.42
C TYR A 311 -4.08 8.53 9.29
N LEU A 312 -3.80 7.24 9.36
CA LEU A 312 -4.55 6.29 10.19
C LEU A 312 -4.11 6.35 11.65
N LYS A 313 -5.07 6.28 12.56
CA LYS A 313 -4.83 6.20 14.00
C LYS A 313 -3.98 4.99 14.39
N GLU A 314 -4.08 3.89 13.64
CA GLU A 314 -3.37 2.63 13.88
C GLU A 314 -1.99 2.54 13.21
N ALA A 315 -1.55 3.57 12.48
CA ALA A 315 -0.35 3.49 11.65
C ALA A 315 0.91 3.11 12.45
N TYR A 316 1.12 3.74 13.60
CA TYR A 316 2.28 3.46 14.45
C TYR A 316 2.29 2.03 14.97
N ASP A 317 1.15 1.51 15.43
CA ASP A 317 1.04 0.15 15.93
C ASP A 317 1.31 -0.86 14.81
N ASN A 318 0.82 -0.63 13.61
CA ASN A 318 1.07 -1.49 12.46
C ASN A 318 2.55 -1.50 12.06
N VAL A 319 3.20 -0.34 12.00
CA VAL A 319 4.62 -0.24 11.68
C VAL A 319 5.49 -0.95 12.72
N THR A 320 5.26 -0.67 14.00
CA THR A 320 6.06 -1.25 15.09
C THR A 320 5.90 -2.76 15.18
N MET A 321 4.69 -3.27 14.99
CA MET A 321 4.43 -4.71 14.95
C MET A 321 5.17 -5.40 13.81
N ASP A 322 5.13 -4.85 12.61
CA ASP A 322 5.77 -5.44 11.44
C ASP A 322 7.30 -5.37 11.52
N VAL A 323 7.85 -4.29 12.07
CA VAL A 323 9.29 -4.19 12.35
C VAL A 323 9.73 -5.25 13.35
N GLU A 324 9.01 -5.40 14.47
CA GLU A 324 9.33 -6.41 15.47
C GLU A 324 9.24 -7.83 14.92
N LEU A 325 8.22 -8.09 14.11
CA LEU A 325 8.05 -9.37 13.42
C LEU A 325 9.23 -9.67 12.49
N SER A 326 9.69 -8.68 11.74
CA SER A 326 10.85 -8.82 10.86
C SER A 326 12.12 -9.20 11.61
N ARG A 327 12.34 -8.62 12.79
CA ARG A 327 13.47 -8.99 13.66
C ARG A 327 13.38 -10.44 14.12
N ARG A 328 12.22 -10.87 14.61
CA ARG A 328 12.02 -12.22 15.13
C ARG A 328 12.15 -13.28 14.07
N GLU A 329 11.69 -13.01 12.87
CA GLU A 329 11.66 -13.95 11.76
C GLU A 329 12.88 -13.83 10.83
N GLY A 330 13.71 -12.81 11.01
CA GLY A 330 14.96 -12.65 10.27
C GLY A 330 14.80 -12.26 8.80
N TRP A 331 13.78 -11.45 8.47
CA TRP A 331 13.66 -10.86 7.14
C TRP A 331 13.84 -9.33 7.18
N SER A 332 14.15 -8.73 6.04
CA SER A 332 14.43 -7.31 5.94
C SER A 332 13.15 -6.50 5.84
N PHE A 333 12.87 -5.68 6.84
CA PHE A 333 11.74 -4.75 6.82
C PHE A 333 11.93 -3.71 5.72
N ALA A 334 10.92 -3.49 4.92
CA ALA A 334 10.91 -2.47 3.87
C ALA A 334 9.53 -1.81 3.77
N ALA A 335 9.51 -0.50 3.86
CA ALA A 335 8.29 0.28 3.90
C ALA A 335 8.35 1.54 3.06
N LYS A 336 7.22 1.89 2.46
CA LYS A 336 6.92 3.23 1.96
C LYS A 336 5.97 3.90 2.94
N LEU A 337 6.34 5.06 3.47
CA LEU A 337 5.48 5.85 4.33
C LEU A 337 4.82 6.95 3.53
N VAL A 338 3.50 6.95 3.53
CA VAL A 338 2.65 7.98 2.91
C VAL A 338 1.72 8.58 3.96
N ARG A 339 1.11 9.74 3.66
CA ARG A 339 0.04 10.24 4.53
C ARG A 339 -1.25 9.45 4.30
N GLY A 340 -1.76 9.44 3.10
CA GLY A 340 -2.93 8.67 2.68
C GLY A 340 -3.74 9.43 1.64
N ALA A 341 -4.56 8.70 0.87
CA ALA A 341 -5.22 9.22 -0.32
C ALA A 341 -6.76 9.09 -0.31
N TYR A 342 -7.35 8.48 0.73
CA TYR A 342 -8.76 8.10 0.74
C TYR A 342 -9.57 8.81 1.84
N MET A 343 -9.11 9.95 2.35
CA MET A 343 -9.64 10.58 3.55
C MET A 343 -11.15 10.82 3.50
N TYR A 344 -11.67 11.40 2.43
CA TYR A 344 -13.10 11.68 2.32
C TYR A 344 -13.94 10.42 2.28
N GLN A 345 -13.55 9.47 1.44
CA GLN A 345 -14.23 8.19 1.31
C GLN A 345 -14.27 7.42 2.63
N GLU A 346 -13.14 7.35 3.33
CA GLU A 346 -13.01 6.66 4.62
C GLU A 346 -13.92 7.27 5.70
N ARG A 347 -13.92 8.59 5.81
CA ARG A 347 -14.75 9.32 6.77
C ARG A 347 -16.23 9.19 6.47
N GLU A 348 -16.61 9.32 5.20
CA GLU A 348 -17.99 9.19 4.77
C GLU A 348 -18.52 7.78 5.01
N ARG A 349 -17.75 6.77 4.64
CA ARG A 349 -18.09 5.37 4.90
C ARG A 349 -18.24 5.08 6.38
N ALA A 350 -17.32 5.54 7.22
CA ALA A 350 -17.39 5.38 8.67
C ALA A 350 -18.64 6.02 9.27
N ASN A 351 -18.98 7.22 8.82
CA ASN A 351 -20.17 7.94 9.27
C ASN A 351 -21.47 7.26 8.79
N GLU A 352 -21.54 6.83 7.56
CA GLU A 352 -22.73 6.23 6.96
C GLU A 352 -23.01 4.83 7.52
N ILE A 353 -21.99 4.02 7.71
CA ILE A 353 -22.10 2.66 8.22
C ILE A 353 -22.16 2.63 9.75
N GLY A 354 -21.56 3.62 10.43
CA GLY A 354 -21.59 3.76 11.89
C GLY A 354 -20.45 3.03 12.59
N TYR A 355 -19.24 3.10 12.07
CA TYR A 355 -18.03 2.68 12.76
C TYR A 355 -17.09 3.87 13.04
N GLU A 356 -16.11 3.66 13.91
CA GLU A 356 -15.16 4.73 14.25
C GLU A 356 -14.36 5.20 13.03
N ASP A 357 -14.26 6.52 12.86
CA ASP A 357 -13.40 7.13 11.83
C ASP A 357 -11.94 6.66 12.02
N PRO A 358 -11.35 5.94 11.06
CA PRO A 358 -10.00 5.41 11.20
C PRO A 358 -8.90 6.46 11.04
N ILE A 359 -9.26 7.67 10.59
CA ILE A 359 -8.31 8.72 10.22
C ILE A 359 -8.07 9.65 11.40
N ASN A 360 -6.82 10.12 11.57
CA ASN A 360 -6.47 11.14 12.54
C ASN A 360 -7.33 12.41 12.38
N PRO A 361 -7.66 13.11 13.48
CA PRO A 361 -8.67 14.17 13.45
C PRO A 361 -8.27 15.37 12.57
N ASP A 362 -6.97 15.66 12.43
CA ASP A 362 -6.49 16.84 11.72
C ASP A 362 -5.14 16.61 11.04
N TYR A 363 -4.72 17.61 10.27
CA TYR A 363 -3.45 17.59 9.53
C TYR A 363 -2.23 17.50 10.46
N GLU A 364 -2.26 18.19 11.58
CA GLU A 364 -1.15 18.20 12.55
C GLU A 364 -0.96 16.82 13.19
N SER A 365 -2.04 16.18 13.61
CA SER A 365 -2.01 14.82 14.15
C SER A 365 -1.45 13.81 13.13
N THR A 366 -1.77 13.97 11.86
CA THR A 366 -1.22 13.15 10.78
C THR A 366 0.29 13.39 10.61
N ASN A 367 0.76 14.63 10.68
CA ASN A 367 2.18 14.94 10.62
C ASN A 367 2.95 14.35 11.81
N ILE A 368 2.39 14.44 13.00
CA ILE A 368 2.97 13.84 14.21
C ILE A 368 3.04 12.31 14.05
N MET A 369 1.99 11.68 13.57
CA MET A 369 1.96 10.24 13.31
C MET A 369 2.99 9.82 12.26
N TYR A 370 3.11 10.59 11.19
CA TYR A 370 4.10 10.32 10.13
C TYR A 370 5.52 10.36 10.68
N HIS A 371 5.88 11.41 11.43
CA HIS A 371 7.21 11.55 12.03
C HIS A 371 7.47 10.47 13.09
N ARG A 372 6.47 10.10 13.86
CA ARG A 372 6.57 9.01 14.84
C ARG A 372 6.87 7.65 14.17
N CYS A 373 6.18 7.32 13.12
CA CYS A 373 6.43 6.10 12.32
C CYS A 373 7.83 6.16 11.69
N LEU A 374 8.17 7.29 11.09
CA LEU A 374 9.47 7.50 10.44
C LEU A 374 10.62 7.35 11.41
N ASP A 375 10.55 7.98 12.58
CA ASP A 375 11.60 7.92 13.60
C ASP A 375 11.81 6.48 14.08
N TYR A 376 10.74 5.74 14.27
CA TYR A 376 10.84 4.33 14.66
C TYR A 376 11.57 3.49 13.60
N VAL A 377 11.24 3.67 12.33
CA VAL A 377 11.89 2.94 11.23
C VAL A 377 13.34 3.37 11.05
N LEU A 378 13.65 4.65 11.18
CA LEU A 378 15.03 5.15 11.11
C LEU A 378 15.89 4.58 12.25
N ASP A 379 15.35 4.48 13.46
CA ASP A 379 16.04 3.85 14.59
C ASP A 379 16.29 2.36 14.31
N GLU A 380 15.33 1.67 13.68
CA GLU A 380 15.52 0.29 13.23
C GLU A 380 16.63 0.16 12.19
N ILE A 381 16.68 1.04 11.20
CA ILE A 381 17.73 1.02 10.17
C ILE A 381 19.11 1.26 10.79
N ALA A 382 19.20 2.12 11.82
CA ALA A 382 20.44 2.34 12.53
C ALA A 382 20.95 1.11 13.28
N LEU A 383 20.05 0.28 13.79
CA LEU A 383 20.36 -1.00 14.46
C LEU A 383 20.54 -2.15 13.45
N ASN A 384 19.67 -2.24 12.47
CA ASN A 384 19.65 -3.26 11.43
C ASN A 384 19.73 -2.61 10.05
N ARG A 385 20.92 -2.59 9.48
CA ARG A 385 21.22 -1.94 8.19
C ARG A 385 20.54 -2.61 6.98
N ASN A 386 19.85 -3.72 7.15
CA ASN A 386 19.08 -4.36 6.08
C ASN A 386 17.67 -3.79 5.92
N ALA A 387 17.14 -3.09 6.91
CA ALA A 387 15.84 -2.41 6.78
C ALA A 387 15.94 -1.22 5.82
N ASN A 388 14.86 -0.94 5.10
CA ASN A 388 14.76 0.18 4.15
C ASN A 388 13.44 0.93 4.36
N VAL A 389 13.47 2.23 4.07
CA VAL A 389 12.28 3.08 4.07
C VAL A 389 12.29 4.03 2.88
N MET A 390 11.14 4.21 2.24
CA MET A 390 10.90 5.31 1.31
C MET A 390 10.01 6.36 2.00
N VAL A 391 10.54 7.56 2.14
CA VAL A 391 9.84 8.72 2.67
C VAL A 391 9.11 9.39 1.51
N ALA A 392 7.85 9.00 1.30
CA ALA A 392 7.01 9.53 0.23
C ALA A 392 6.24 10.74 0.75
N SER A 393 6.77 11.93 0.52
CA SER A 393 6.21 13.18 1.05
C SER A 393 6.61 14.39 0.23
N HIS A 394 5.68 15.32 0.07
CA HIS A 394 5.89 16.67 -0.47
C HIS A 394 6.15 17.71 0.64
N ASN A 395 6.12 17.29 1.90
CA ASN A 395 6.30 18.18 3.04
C ASN A 395 7.80 18.45 3.27
N GLU A 396 8.22 19.70 3.08
CA GLU A 396 9.62 20.12 3.24
C GLU A 396 10.13 19.88 4.66
N ASP A 397 9.29 20.11 5.67
CA ASP A 397 9.68 19.89 7.08
C ASP A 397 9.92 18.41 7.37
N THR A 398 9.15 17.52 6.77
CA THR A 398 9.36 16.07 6.86
C THR A 398 10.70 15.67 6.23
N VAL A 399 11.03 16.21 5.07
CA VAL A 399 12.31 15.95 4.39
C VAL A 399 13.49 16.46 5.26
N LYS A 400 13.40 17.67 5.77
CA LYS A 400 14.40 18.23 6.68
C LYS A 400 14.55 17.42 7.97
N HIS A 401 13.45 17.00 8.55
CA HIS A 401 13.44 16.11 9.72
C HIS A 401 14.18 14.80 9.44
N THR A 402 13.90 14.18 8.29
CA THR A 402 14.55 12.93 7.85
C THR A 402 16.06 13.13 7.71
N LEU A 403 16.50 14.21 7.07
CA LEU A 403 17.93 14.51 6.89
C LEU A 403 18.63 14.71 8.22
N ARG A 404 18.03 15.45 9.16
CA ARG A 404 18.58 15.64 10.52
C ARG A 404 18.70 14.32 11.26
N ARG A 405 17.69 13.47 11.20
CA ARG A 405 17.68 12.16 11.85
C ARG A 405 18.74 11.23 11.25
N MET A 406 18.85 11.19 9.91
CA MET A 406 19.91 10.44 9.23
C MET A 406 21.30 10.85 9.69
N ASN A 407 21.55 12.16 9.75
CA ASN A 407 22.84 12.69 10.22
C ASN A 407 23.11 12.31 11.67
N GLY A 408 22.12 12.45 12.55
CA GLY A 408 22.23 12.08 13.97
C GLY A 408 22.46 10.60 14.22
N LEU A 409 21.93 9.74 13.35
CA LEU A 409 22.07 8.27 13.43
C LEU A 409 23.28 7.73 12.65
N GLY A 410 24.02 8.58 11.95
CA GLY A 410 25.14 8.16 11.11
C GLY A 410 24.73 7.36 9.86
N LEU A 411 23.53 7.59 9.35
CA LEU A 411 23.04 6.97 8.12
C LEU A 411 23.51 7.77 6.91
N LEU A 412 24.38 7.17 6.10
CA LEU A 412 24.92 7.81 4.91
C LEU A 412 23.99 7.65 3.71
N PRO A 413 23.86 8.67 2.85
CA PRO A 413 23.07 8.57 1.62
C PRO A 413 23.49 7.41 0.72
N THR A 414 24.78 7.13 0.66
CA THR A 414 25.39 6.06 -0.16
C THR A 414 25.05 4.65 0.30
N GLU A 415 24.56 4.47 1.51
CA GLU A 415 24.10 3.16 2.01
C GLU A 415 22.81 2.68 1.34
N ASN A 416 22.05 3.58 0.70
CA ASN A 416 20.78 3.28 0.02
C ASN A 416 19.77 2.57 0.92
N LYS A 417 19.54 3.10 2.12
CA LYS A 417 18.56 2.59 3.09
C LYS A 417 17.36 3.50 3.28
N VAL A 418 17.55 4.80 3.08
CA VAL A 418 16.51 5.82 3.19
C VAL A 418 16.33 6.47 1.83
N TYR A 419 15.17 6.26 1.23
CA TYR A 419 14.78 6.81 -0.06
C TYR A 419 13.79 7.95 0.13
N PHE A 420 13.80 8.90 -0.80
CA PHE A 420 12.83 9.99 -0.85
C PHE A 420 11.97 9.85 -2.11
N GLY A 421 10.68 10.11 -1.97
CA GLY A 421 9.74 10.00 -3.09
C GLY A 421 8.81 11.21 -3.17
N GLN A 422 8.64 11.76 -4.37
CA GLN A 422 7.67 12.81 -4.70
C GLN A 422 6.97 12.45 -6.01
N LEU A 423 5.78 13.02 -6.21
CA LEU A 423 5.06 12.85 -7.47
C LEU A 423 5.72 13.63 -8.60
N LEU A 424 5.71 13.09 -9.79
CA LEU A 424 6.16 13.79 -11.00
C LEU A 424 5.43 15.12 -11.16
N GLY A 425 6.18 16.16 -11.50
CA GLY A 425 5.66 17.51 -11.70
C GLY A 425 5.38 18.30 -10.43
N MET A 426 5.73 17.75 -9.26
CA MET A 426 5.56 18.40 -7.96
C MET A 426 6.86 18.38 -7.16
N CYS A 427 7.10 19.43 -6.39
CA CYS A 427 8.23 19.53 -5.45
C CYS A 427 9.62 19.33 -6.08
N ASP A 428 9.84 19.81 -7.30
CA ASP A 428 11.14 19.73 -7.97
C ASP A 428 12.24 20.45 -7.20
N GLN A 429 11.88 21.53 -6.46
CA GLN A 429 12.79 22.24 -5.55
C GLN A 429 13.29 21.40 -4.37
N ILE A 430 12.65 20.27 -4.09
CA ILE A 430 13.10 19.29 -3.09
C ILE A 430 13.84 18.14 -3.79
N SER A 431 13.24 17.57 -4.83
CA SER A 431 13.72 16.35 -5.49
C SER A 431 15.08 16.54 -6.15
N PHE A 432 15.27 17.58 -6.95
CA PHE A 432 16.51 17.77 -7.70
C PHE A 432 17.70 18.15 -6.83
N PRO A 433 17.60 19.04 -5.82
CA PRO A 433 18.69 19.27 -4.89
C PRO A 433 19.09 18.00 -4.10
N LEU A 434 18.13 17.17 -3.69
CA LEU A 434 18.45 15.90 -3.04
C LEU A 434 19.21 14.96 -3.97
N GLY A 435 18.79 14.84 -5.23
CA GLY A 435 19.45 14.03 -6.23
C GLY A 435 20.87 14.49 -6.51
N GLN A 436 21.10 15.79 -6.66
CA GLN A 436 22.42 16.38 -6.85
C GLN A 436 23.34 16.22 -5.63
N ALA A 437 22.76 16.18 -4.43
CA ALA A 437 23.51 15.95 -3.20
C ALA A 437 23.83 14.46 -2.96
N GLY A 438 23.40 13.55 -3.85
CA GLY A 438 23.67 12.12 -3.78
C GLY A 438 22.71 11.32 -2.90
N PHE A 439 21.59 11.91 -2.49
CA PHE A 439 20.53 11.17 -1.80
C PHE A 439 19.72 10.33 -2.78
N PRO A 440 19.31 9.09 -2.40
CA PRO A 440 18.41 8.28 -3.20
C PRO A 440 17.01 8.91 -3.24
N VAL A 441 16.72 9.67 -4.28
CA VAL A 441 15.44 10.33 -4.49
C VAL A 441 14.79 9.84 -5.77
N TYR A 442 13.47 9.66 -5.73
CA TYR A 442 12.67 9.11 -6.81
C TYR A 442 11.47 10.00 -7.09
N LYS A 443 11.14 10.12 -8.38
CA LYS A 443 9.82 10.59 -8.82
C LYS A 443 8.91 9.40 -9.02
N TYR A 444 7.69 9.50 -8.52
CA TYR A 444 6.60 8.59 -8.90
C TYR A 444 6.11 9.02 -10.27
N VAL A 445 6.34 8.16 -11.26
CA VAL A 445 6.21 8.50 -12.69
C VAL A 445 4.99 7.80 -13.27
N PRO A 446 3.82 8.47 -13.30
CA PRO A 446 2.65 7.94 -13.96
C PRO A 446 2.76 8.05 -15.47
N TYR A 447 2.25 7.04 -16.18
CA TYR A 447 2.14 7.05 -17.62
C TYR A 447 0.89 6.30 -18.09
N GLY A 448 0.44 6.62 -19.29
CA GLY A 448 -0.73 6.04 -19.92
C GLY A 448 -1.34 7.00 -20.95
N PRO A 449 -2.25 6.51 -21.80
CA PRO A 449 -2.96 7.33 -22.78
C PRO A 449 -3.71 8.50 -22.14
N VAL A 450 -3.75 9.65 -22.82
CA VAL A 450 -4.35 10.89 -22.30
C VAL A 450 -5.77 10.68 -21.76
N ASN A 451 -6.62 9.98 -22.51
CA ASN A 451 -8.01 9.77 -22.14
C ASN A 451 -8.16 8.87 -20.90
N GLU A 452 -7.25 7.93 -20.72
CA GLU A 452 -7.31 6.93 -19.65
C GLU A 452 -6.67 7.40 -18.34
N VAL A 453 -5.87 8.47 -18.37
CA VAL A 453 -5.25 9.08 -17.18
C VAL A 453 -5.98 10.34 -16.70
N MET A 454 -7.11 10.70 -17.31
CA MET A 454 -7.89 11.86 -16.91
C MET A 454 -8.31 11.85 -15.43
N PRO A 455 -8.75 10.75 -14.83
CA PRO A 455 -9.04 10.72 -13.40
C PRO A 455 -7.83 11.07 -12.53
N TYR A 456 -6.66 10.56 -12.87
CA TYR A 456 -5.40 10.92 -12.21
C TYR A 456 -5.12 12.43 -12.30
N LEU A 457 -5.24 13.01 -13.49
CA LEU A 457 -5.03 14.44 -13.71
C LEU A 457 -6.03 15.31 -12.96
N SER A 458 -7.27 14.88 -12.88
CA SER A 458 -8.32 15.59 -12.14
C SER A 458 -8.01 15.68 -10.65
N ARG A 459 -7.47 14.61 -10.05
CA ARG A 459 -7.01 14.66 -8.65
C ARG A 459 -5.84 15.63 -8.46
N ARG A 460 -4.88 15.65 -9.38
CA ARG A 460 -3.77 16.62 -9.32
C ARG A 460 -4.28 18.06 -9.40
N ALA A 461 -5.28 18.32 -10.24
CA ALA A 461 -5.92 19.64 -10.32
C ALA A 461 -6.58 20.05 -8.99
N GLN A 462 -7.27 19.12 -8.34
CA GLN A 462 -7.91 19.41 -7.04
C GLN A 462 -6.92 19.64 -5.92
N GLU A 463 -5.90 18.79 -5.82
CA GLU A 463 -4.82 18.95 -4.84
C GLU A 463 -4.14 20.30 -4.96
N ASN A 464 -3.85 20.73 -6.20
CA ASN A 464 -3.23 22.02 -6.45
C ASN A 464 -4.12 23.23 -6.11
N ARG A 465 -5.44 23.08 -6.13
CA ARG A 465 -6.36 24.14 -5.64
C ARG A 465 -6.17 24.40 -4.14
N GLY A 466 -5.94 23.35 -3.34
CA GLY A 466 -5.70 23.46 -1.90
C GLY A 466 -4.27 23.90 -1.53
N PHE A 467 -3.31 23.74 -2.44
CA PHE A 467 -1.88 23.99 -2.23
C PHE A 467 -1.36 25.33 -2.76
N MET A 468 -2.21 26.33 -2.89
CA MET A 468 -1.83 27.67 -3.37
C MET A 468 -0.60 28.26 -2.66
N LYS A 469 -0.41 27.99 -1.37
CA LYS A 469 0.75 28.45 -0.60
C LYS A 469 2.07 27.75 -1.00
N GLY A 470 2.05 26.45 -1.28
CA GLY A 470 3.23 25.71 -1.74
C GLY A 470 3.63 26.05 -3.18
N ALA A 471 2.66 26.19 -4.07
CA ALA A 471 2.85 26.64 -5.45
C ALA A 471 3.39 28.08 -5.53
N GLN A 472 3.10 28.92 -4.54
CA GLN A 472 3.60 30.29 -4.48
C GLN A 472 5.13 30.33 -4.32
N LYS A 473 5.69 29.51 -3.41
CA LYS A 473 7.14 29.43 -3.22
C LYS A 473 7.85 28.92 -4.48
N GLU A 474 7.32 27.88 -5.09
CA GLU A 474 7.86 27.33 -6.35
C GLU A 474 7.84 28.35 -7.48
N ARG A 475 6.74 29.08 -7.63
CA ARG A 475 6.61 30.17 -8.58
C ARG A 475 7.59 31.29 -8.33
N GLU A 476 7.82 31.69 -7.08
CA GLU A 476 8.81 32.68 -6.71
C GLU A 476 10.24 32.25 -7.09
N LEU A 477 10.60 31.00 -6.83
CA LEU A 477 11.89 30.42 -7.21
C LEU A 477 12.08 30.41 -8.74
N LEU A 478 11.08 29.99 -9.48
CA LEU A 478 11.10 30.03 -10.95
C LEU A 478 11.26 31.45 -11.49
N TRP A 479 10.57 32.42 -10.88
CA TRP A 479 10.66 33.83 -11.23
C TRP A 479 12.05 34.42 -10.93
N GLN A 480 12.64 34.06 -9.79
CA GLN A 480 14.01 34.43 -9.45
C GLN A 480 15.01 33.86 -10.44
N GLU A 481 14.88 32.61 -10.81
CA GLU A 481 15.76 31.97 -11.80
C GLU A 481 15.60 32.59 -13.19
N LEU A 482 14.38 32.91 -13.60
CA LEU A 482 14.14 33.61 -14.87
C LEU A 482 14.83 34.98 -14.90
N LYS A 483 14.72 35.74 -13.79
CA LYS A 483 15.44 37.03 -13.65
C LYS A 483 16.95 36.86 -13.70
N ARG A 484 17.47 35.85 -13.04
CA ARG A 484 18.91 35.54 -13.07
C ARG A 484 19.37 35.25 -14.50
N ARG A 485 18.65 34.40 -15.24
CA ARG A 485 19.00 34.06 -16.63
C ARG A 485 18.91 35.27 -17.56
N LEU A 486 17.92 36.12 -17.36
CA LEU A 486 17.82 37.37 -18.11
C LEU A 486 19.02 38.28 -17.86
N ALA A 487 19.44 38.42 -16.60
CA ALA A 487 20.56 39.27 -16.21
C ALA A 487 21.91 38.73 -16.68
N SER A 488 22.06 37.40 -16.73
CA SER A 488 23.31 36.71 -17.16
C SER A 488 23.37 36.41 -18.66
N GLY A 489 22.32 36.72 -19.42
CA GLY A 489 22.23 36.41 -20.85
C GLY A 489 22.02 34.90 -21.16
N GLU A 490 21.66 34.11 -20.17
CA GLU A 490 21.53 32.65 -20.25
C GLU A 490 20.12 32.15 -20.49
N LEU A 491 19.29 32.91 -21.18
CA LEU A 491 17.86 32.55 -21.44
C LEU A 491 17.67 31.19 -22.09
N LEU A 492 18.63 30.79 -22.92
CA LEU A 492 18.62 29.48 -23.61
C LEU A 492 19.59 28.48 -22.97
N TYR A 493 19.97 28.72 -21.71
CA TYR A 493 20.83 27.79 -20.98
C TYR A 493 20.24 26.38 -20.98
N ARG A 494 21.01 25.42 -21.45
CA ARG A 494 20.74 24.00 -21.31
C ARG A 494 21.77 23.45 -20.34
N PRO A 495 21.34 22.85 -19.22
CA PRO A 495 22.29 22.21 -18.32
C PRO A 495 23.06 21.12 -19.09
N ALA A 496 24.37 21.07 -18.86
CA ALA A 496 25.19 19.97 -19.31
C ALA A 496 24.85 18.73 -18.48
N TYR A 497 24.50 17.66 -19.12
CA TYR A 497 24.17 16.39 -18.49
C TYR A 497 25.44 15.57 -18.24
#